data_5d66e4581c1513fc89cfe89584a728c8
#
_entry.id   5d66e4581c1513fc89cfe89584a728c8
#
_cell.length_a   1.000
_cell.length_b   1.000
_cell.length_c   1.000
_cell.angle_alpha   90.00
_cell.angle_beta   90.00
_cell.angle_gamma   90.00
#
_symmetry.space_group_name_H-M   'P 1'
#
loop_
_entity.id
_entity.type
_entity.pdbx_description
1 polymer ?
#
loop_
_entity_poly.entity_id
_entity_poly.type
_entity_poly.pdbx_seq_one_letter_code
_entity_poly.pdbx_strand_id
1 'polypeptide(L)'
;MIVANKNEQPIIASAIRDNQSLGFNPSDDGRIIRVPIPALTTERRQEMAKQLGEKVEDCRIALRNIRHDAIKDAKAMKDNKEISEDDQKRAEKSLEKVMEEFQAKLDASTKTKEQEIMTV
;
A
#
# COMPACT_ATOMS: atom_id res chain seq x y z
N MET A 1 -2.32 23.03 3.73
CA MET A 1 -2.91 24.35 3.43
C MET A 1 -2.65 24.61 1.96
N ILE A 2 -3.68 24.61 1.14
CA ILE A 2 -3.55 24.93 -0.30
C ILE A 2 -3.95 26.40 -0.44
N VAL A 3 -3.02 27.22 -0.93
CA VAL A 3 -3.29 28.64 -1.24
C VAL A 3 -3.71 28.69 -2.70
N ALA A 4 -5.01 28.71 -2.93
CA ALA A 4 -5.58 28.87 -4.27
C ALA A 4 -5.93 30.32 -4.54
N ASN A 5 -5.92 30.70 -5.81
CA ASN A 5 -6.31 32.02 -6.25
C ASN A 5 -7.78 32.29 -5.88
N LYS A 6 -8.13 33.54 -5.57
CA LYS A 6 -9.47 33.89 -5.04
C LYS A 6 -10.64 33.43 -5.93
N ASN A 7 -10.39 33.28 -7.24
CA ASN A 7 -11.38 32.83 -8.21
C ASN A 7 -11.50 31.29 -8.32
N GLU A 8 -10.52 30.56 -7.78
CA GLU A 8 -10.45 29.09 -7.85
C GLU A 8 -11.01 28.42 -6.59
N GLN A 9 -11.09 29.15 -5.49
CA GLN A 9 -11.55 28.64 -4.19
C GLN A 9 -12.97 28.04 -4.24
N PRO A 10 -13.98 28.71 -4.83
CA PRO A 10 -15.33 28.14 -4.90
C PRO A 10 -15.36 26.83 -5.72
N ILE A 11 -14.56 26.76 -6.79
CA ILE A 11 -14.49 25.58 -7.66
C ILE A 11 -13.88 24.41 -6.91
N ILE A 12 -12.81 24.65 -6.14
CA ILE A 12 -12.15 23.64 -5.34
C ILE A 12 -13.08 23.16 -4.20
N ALA A 13 -13.73 24.08 -3.51
CA ALA A 13 -14.68 23.77 -2.46
C ALA A 13 -15.85 22.92 -2.97
N SER A 14 -16.40 23.26 -4.15
CA SER A 14 -17.45 22.46 -4.80
C SER A 14 -16.95 21.08 -5.19
N ALA A 15 -15.77 20.97 -5.80
CA ALA A 15 -15.18 19.68 -6.18
C ALA A 15 -14.98 18.74 -4.98
N ILE A 16 -14.58 19.27 -3.83
CA ILE A 16 -14.45 18.49 -2.59
C ILE A 16 -15.82 18.08 -2.04
N ARG A 17 -16.80 18.99 -2.06
CA ARG A 17 -18.15 18.73 -1.55
C ARG A 17 -18.90 17.73 -2.40
N ASP A 18 -18.78 17.84 -3.72
CA ASP A 18 -19.50 17.02 -4.69
C ASP A 18 -18.93 15.60 -4.77
N ASN A 19 -17.70 15.39 -4.25
CA ASN A 19 -17.12 14.06 -4.15
C ASN A 19 -17.64 13.33 -2.91
N GLN A 20 -18.79 12.68 -3.06
CA GLN A 20 -19.47 11.95 -1.98
C GLN A 20 -18.62 10.86 -1.34
N SER A 21 -17.62 10.32 -2.05
CA SER A 21 -16.72 9.30 -1.50
C SER A 21 -15.81 9.82 -0.39
N LEU A 22 -15.56 11.12 -0.36
CA LEU A 22 -14.73 11.77 0.67
C LEU A 22 -15.53 12.12 1.93
N GLY A 23 -16.82 12.40 1.79
CA GLY A 23 -17.71 12.76 2.91
C GLY A 23 -17.28 14.02 3.67
N PHE A 24 -16.51 14.91 3.02
CA PHE A 24 -16.04 16.16 3.61
C PHE A 24 -17.00 17.32 3.35
N ASN A 25 -17.11 18.19 4.34
CA ASN A 25 -17.89 19.41 4.23
C ASN A 25 -16.98 20.65 4.31
N PRO A 26 -16.39 21.08 3.17
CA PRO A 26 -15.48 22.20 3.15
C PRO A 26 -16.20 23.52 3.43
N SER A 27 -15.56 24.41 4.19
CA SER A 27 -15.99 25.80 4.37
C SER A 27 -14.95 26.73 3.77
N ASP A 28 -15.42 27.76 3.05
CA ASP A 28 -14.61 28.79 2.41
C ASP A 28 -14.86 30.14 3.08
N ASP A 29 -13.81 30.84 3.47
CA ASP A 29 -13.87 32.19 4.05
C ASP A 29 -13.33 33.26 3.10
N GLY A 30 -13.15 32.92 1.82
CA GLY A 30 -12.64 33.81 0.77
C GLY A 30 -11.12 33.97 0.77
N ARG A 31 -10.39 33.30 1.69
CA ARG A 31 -8.93 33.26 1.77
C ARG A 31 -8.38 31.88 1.84
N ILE A 32 -9.05 30.99 2.59
CA ILE A 32 -8.66 29.60 2.81
C ILE A 32 -9.89 28.70 2.76
N ILE A 33 -9.71 27.51 2.25
CA ILE A 33 -10.70 26.44 2.33
C ILE A 33 -10.35 25.58 3.53
N ARG A 34 -11.27 25.49 4.51
CA ARG A 34 -11.14 24.61 5.67
C ARG A 34 -11.89 23.32 5.37
N VAL A 35 -11.19 22.21 5.42
CA VAL A 35 -11.78 20.88 5.28
C VAL A 35 -11.71 20.21 6.65
N PRO A 36 -12.80 20.19 7.42
CA PRO A 36 -12.82 19.45 8.68
C PRO A 36 -12.77 17.97 8.39
N ILE A 37 -11.77 17.30 8.93
CA ILE A 37 -11.66 15.84 8.86
C ILE A 37 -12.33 15.28 10.10
N PRO A 38 -13.50 14.61 9.99
CA PRO A 38 -14.16 14.01 11.15
C PRO A 38 -13.28 12.90 11.71
N ALA A 39 -13.34 12.69 13.03
CA ALA A 39 -12.70 11.55 13.66
C ALA A 39 -13.25 10.25 13.04
N LEU A 40 -12.37 9.29 12.82
CA LEU A 40 -12.78 7.99 12.30
C LEU A 40 -13.69 7.28 13.29
N THR A 41 -14.86 6.86 12.82
CA THR A 41 -15.75 6.02 13.63
C THR A 41 -15.14 4.61 13.78
N THR A 42 -15.63 3.85 14.75
CA THR A 42 -15.20 2.45 14.96
C THR A 42 -15.48 1.61 13.72
N GLU A 43 -16.63 1.80 13.09
CA GLU A 43 -17.03 1.10 11.86
C GLU A 43 -16.05 1.43 10.72
N ARG A 44 -15.69 2.70 10.57
CA ARG A 44 -14.74 3.11 9.52
C ARG A 44 -13.34 2.55 9.76
N ARG A 45 -12.91 2.47 11.02
CA ARG A 45 -11.63 1.83 11.37
C ARG A 45 -11.62 0.34 11.03
N GLN A 46 -12.72 -0.37 11.33
CA GLN A 46 -12.87 -1.78 10.97
C GLN A 46 -12.84 -2.00 9.47
N GLU A 47 -13.51 -1.15 8.71
CA GLU A 47 -13.49 -1.20 7.24
C GLU A 47 -12.06 -0.98 6.70
N MET A 48 -11.34 0.01 7.23
CA MET A 48 -9.95 0.27 6.85
C MET A 48 -9.03 -0.89 7.21
N ALA A 49 -9.21 -1.53 8.36
CA ALA A 49 -8.46 -2.71 8.76
C ALA A 49 -8.72 -3.89 7.81
N LYS A 50 -9.96 -4.08 7.37
CA LYS A 50 -10.29 -5.08 6.36
C LYS A 50 -9.61 -4.81 5.02
N GLN A 51 -9.68 -3.57 4.54
CA GLN A 51 -9.01 -3.16 3.30
C GLN A 51 -7.48 -3.33 3.38
N LEU A 52 -6.89 -3.08 4.56
CA LEU A 52 -5.47 -3.35 4.80
C LEU A 52 -5.18 -4.84 4.66
N GLY A 53 -6.00 -5.71 5.26
CA GLY A 53 -5.86 -7.16 5.15
C GLY A 53 -5.90 -7.65 3.70
N GLU A 54 -6.81 -7.14 2.89
CA GLU A 54 -6.90 -7.45 1.46
C GLU A 54 -5.61 -7.05 0.71
N LYS A 55 -5.11 -5.84 0.94
CA LYS A 55 -3.85 -5.37 0.33
C LYS A 55 -2.62 -6.17 0.78
N VAL A 56 -2.58 -6.60 2.02
CA VAL A 56 -1.51 -7.46 2.55
C VAL A 56 -1.52 -8.83 1.86
N GLU A 57 -2.70 -9.42 1.66
CA GLU A 57 -2.81 -10.69 0.95
C GLU A 57 -2.41 -10.56 -0.52
N ASP A 58 -2.82 -9.50 -1.21
CA ASP A 58 -2.37 -9.21 -2.58
C ASP A 58 -0.85 -9.11 -2.65
N CYS A 59 -0.22 -8.46 -1.68
CA CYS A 59 1.24 -8.38 -1.59
C CYS A 59 1.89 -9.75 -1.37
N ARG A 60 1.32 -10.59 -0.51
CA ARG A 60 1.80 -11.97 -0.28
C ARG A 60 1.71 -12.82 -1.53
N ILE A 61 0.61 -12.69 -2.27
CA ILE A 61 0.43 -13.37 -3.57
C ILE A 61 1.49 -12.91 -4.56
N ALA A 62 1.73 -11.60 -4.66
CA ALA A 62 2.75 -11.05 -5.56
C ALA A 62 4.16 -11.56 -5.19
N LEU A 63 4.53 -11.57 -3.91
CA LEU A 63 5.79 -12.13 -3.44
C LEU A 63 5.94 -13.60 -3.81
N ARG A 64 4.88 -14.39 -3.63
CA ARG A 64 4.87 -15.83 -3.99
C ARG A 64 5.06 -16.04 -5.49
N ASN A 65 4.42 -15.23 -6.31
CA ASN A 65 4.56 -15.29 -7.76
C ASN A 65 5.98 -14.95 -8.21
N ILE A 66 6.56 -13.85 -7.67
CA ILE A 66 7.94 -13.46 -7.96
C ILE A 66 8.92 -14.57 -7.59
N ARG A 67 8.74 -15.19 -6.41
CA ARG A 67 9.55 -16.34 -5.97
C ARG A 67 9.46 -17.50 -6.96
N HIS A 68 8.24 -17.84 -7.38
CA HIS A 68 8.00 -18.92 -8.32
C HIS A 68 8.69 -18.66 -9.68
N ASP A 69 8.54 -17.45 -10.20
CA ASP A 69 9.14 -17.06 -11.48
C ASP A 69 10.67 -17.08 -11.40
N ALA A 70 11.26 -16.55 -10.32
CA ALA A 70 12.71 -16.56 -10.14
C ALA A 70 13.29 -17.99 -10.04
N ILE A 71 12.60 -18.92 -9.39
CA ILE A 71 13.01 -20.34 -9.34
C ILE A 71 12.91 -20.98 -10.72
N LYS A 72 11.84 -20.69 -11.45
CA LYS A 72 11.63 -21.17 -12.82
C LYS A 72 12.74 -20.68 -13.75
N ASP A 73 13.11 -19.41 -13.66
CA ASP A 73 14.16 -18.81 -14.47
C ASP A 73 15.53 -19.42 -14.14
N ALA A 74 15.86 -19.57 -12.86
CA ALA A 74 17.11 -20.22 -12.45
C ALA A 74 17.21 -21.67 -12.97
N LYS A 75 16.09 -22.40 -12.96
CA LYS A 75 16.03 -23.75 -13.50
C LYS A 75 16.23 -23.74 -15.03
N ALA A 76 15.59 -22.83 -15.74
CA ALA A 76 15.75 -22.71 -17.19
C ALA A 76 17.20 -22.39 -17.57
N MET A 77 17.87 -21.48 -16.86
CA MET A 77 19.28 -21.16 -17.06
C MET A 77 20.19 -22.37 -16.84
N LYS A 78 19.90 -23.19 -15.84
CA LYS A 78 20.65 -24.45 -15.61
C LYS A 78 20.41 -25.44 -16.77
N ASP A 79 19.16 -25.64 -17.16
CA ASP A 79 18.80 -26.57 -18.24
C ASP A 79 19.42 -26.17 -19.59
N ASN A 80 19.57 -24.87 -19.84
CA ASN A 80 20.29 -24.29 -20.96
C ASN A 80 21.82 -24.33 -20.81
N LYS A 81 22.34 -24.83 -19.69
CA LYS A 81 23.79 -24.88 -19.36
C LYS A 81 24.44 -23.49 -19.22
N GLU A 82 23.67 -22.46 -18.93
CA GLU A 82 24.16 -21.11 -18.67
C GLU A 82 24.76 -20.98 -17.27
N ILE A 83 24.22 -21.75 -16.29
CA ILE A 83 24.70 -21.82 -14.92
C ILE A 83 24.88 -23.29 -14.49
N SER A 84 25.71 -23.51 -13.51
CA SER A 84 25.89 -24.82 -12.88
C SER A 84 24.75 -25.16 -11.90
N GLU A 85 24.61 -26.44 -11.52
CA GLU A 85 23.65 -26.85 -10.49
C GLU A 85 23.96 -26.20 -9.13
N ASP A 86 25.25 -26.03 -8.80
CA ASP A 86 25.66 -25.36 -7.57
C ASP A 86 25.32 -23.85 -7.59
N ASP A 87 25.40 -23.21 -8.76
CA ASP A 87 24.96 -21.83 -8.92
C ASP A 87 23.46 -21.69 -8.76
N GLN A 88 22.67 -22.60 -9.33
CA GLN A 88 21.24 -22.65 -9.12
C GLN A 88 20.90 -22.76 -7.63
N LYS A 89 21.49 -23.71 -6.91
CA LYS A 89 21.26 -23.89 -5.46
C LYS A 89 21.63 -22.66 -4.65
N ARG A 90 22.73 -21.98 -5.02
CA ARG A 90 23.14 -20.72 -4.38
C ARG A 90 22.15 -19.60 -4.64
N ALA A 91 21.65 -19.48 -5.86
CA ALA A 91 20.64 -18.50 -6.24
C ALA A 91 19.33 -18.74 -5.48
N GLU A 92 18.83 -19.97 -5.42
CA GLU A 92 17.65 -20.33 -4.65
C GLU A 92 17.79 -20.00 -3.16
N LYS A 93 18.93 -20.32 -2.55
CA LYS A 93 19.22 -19.99 -1.14
C LYS A 93 19.27 -18.49 -0.90
N SER A 94 19.80 -17.72 -1.83
CA SER A 94 19.82 -16.26 -1.75
C SER A 94 18.42 -15.68 -1.90
N LEU A 95 17.63 -16.23 -2.81
CA LEU A 95 16.23 -15.86 -3.01
C LEU A 95 15.41 -16.07 -1.73
N GLU A 96 15.56 -17.24 -1.06
CA GLU A 96 14.84 -17.51 0.20
C GLU A 96 15.16 -16.47 1.27
N LYS A 97 16.42 -16.08 1.44
CA LYS A 97 16.79 -15.02 2.38
C LYS A 97 16.12 -13.68 2.07
N VAL A 98 16.13 -13.28 0.80
CA VAL A 98 15.47 -12.05 0.35
C VAL A 98 13.96 -12.12 0.60
N MET A 99 13.34 -13.26 0.32
CA MET A 99 11.92 -13.48 0.57
C MET A 99 11.56 -13.38 2.06
N GLU A 100 12.37 -14.00 2.94
CA GLU A 100 12.21 -13.90 4.39
C GLU A 100 12.29 -12.44 4.87
N GLU A 101 13.26 -11.67 4.37
CA GLU A 101 13.41 -10.25 4.71
C GLU A 101 12.20 -9.43 4.29
N PHE A 102 11.70 -9.61 3.07
CA PHE A 102 10.53 -8.89 2.58
C PHE A 102 9.25 -9.31 3.31
N GLN A 103 9.09 -10.59 3.62
CA GLN A 103 7.97 -11.07 4.44
C GLN A 103 7.98 -10.43 5.83
N ALA A 104 9.14 -10.39 6.48
CA ALA A 104 9.28 -9.75 7.78
C ALA A 104 8.98 -8.24 7.74
N LYS A 105 9.43 -7.54 6.70
CA LYS A 105 9.11 -6.12 6.47
C LYS A 105 7.61 -5.90 6.25
N LEU A 106 6.96 -6.75 5.47
CA LEU A 106 5.52 -6.70 5.23
C LEU A 106 4.75 -6.88 6.54
N ASP A 107 5.09 -7.89 7.32
CA ASP A 107 4.41 -8.19 8.59
C ASP A 107 4.61 -7.06 9.62
N ALA A 108 5.82 -6.52 9.73
CA ALA A 108 6.12 -5.39 10.59
C ALA A 108 5.34 -4.12 10.18
N SER A 109 5.33 -3.79 8.88
CA SER A 109 4.58 -2.65 8.35
C SER A 109 3.07 -2.82 8.55
N THR A 110 2.55 -4.01 8.34
CA THR A 110 1.14 -4.35 8.56
C THR A 110 0.75 -4.12 10.02
N LYS A 111 1.54 -4.67 10.96
CA LYS A 111 1.28 -4.50 12.39
C LYS A 111 1.28 -3.03 12.81
N THR A 112 2.25 -2.26 12.34
CA THR A 112 2.31 -0.83 12.61
C THR A 112 1.07 -0.11 12.08
N LYS A 113 0.66 -0.43 10.85
CA LYS A 113 -0.50 0.22 10.22
C LYS A 113 -1.82 -0.18 10.87
N GLU A 114 -1.97 -1.42 11.29
CA GLU A 114 -3.13 -1.86 12.08
C GLU A 114 -3.24 -1.07 13.39
N GLN A 115 -2.12 -0.90 14.10
CA GLN A 115 -2.09 -0.10 15.33
C GLN A 115 -2.48 1.37 15.07
N GLU A 116 -1.95 1.98 14.02
CA GLU A 116 -2.31 3.35 13.63
C GLU A 116 -3.79 3.50 13.30
N ILE A 117 -4.38 2.53 12.60
CA ILE A 117 -5.81 2.53 12.25
C ILE A 117 -6.67 2.41 13.51
N MET A 118 -6.27 1.59 14.47
CA MET A 118 -7.04 1.29 15.68
C MET A 118 -6.80 2.26 16.81
N THR A 119 -5.70 3.04 16.79
CA THR A 119 -5.40 4.04 17.82
C THR A 119 -6.19 5.32 17.58
N VAL A 120 -6.75 5.87 18.63
CA VAL A 120 -7.49 7.16 18.63
C VAL A 120 -6.51 8.31 18.77
#